data_c1d17ab8de2f1f6e56d556d3ad6d441e
#
_entry.id   c1d17ab8de2f1f6e56d556d3ad6d441e
#
_cell.length_a   1.000
_cell.length_b   1.000
_cell.length_c   1.000
_cell.angle_alpha   90.00
_cell.angle_beta   90.00
_cell.angle_gamma   90.00
#
_symmetry.space_group_name_H-M   'P 1'
#
loop_
_entity.id
_entity.type
_entity.pdbx_description
1 polymer ?
#
loop_
_entity_poly.entity_id
_entity_poly.type
_entity_poly.pdbx_seq_one_letter_code
_entity_poly.pdbx_strand_id
1 'polypeptide(L)'
;MYQGYEKHQLRQITERISIEPLLTKHATPLLAAVNKSREHLSQYLPWTDWVTNRREAVAYISQRINSNAFEAYWFAIRLDQNFVGVLGLKGVNQETGVAEVGYWLAEQGHGHRIIDHVLSVLLPLVRERGLTSAIQFHCMEGNVPSIKIAERAGAVLKEYIDHDFEMLDSRQRLGIYELVFEAHPRTSHSLEERA
;
A
#
# COMPACT_ATOMS: atom_id res chain seq x y z
N MET A 1 9.04 -6.46 -25.78
CA MET A 1 7.58 -6.36 -25.90
C MET A 1 7.03 -6.58 -24.48
N TYR A 2 6.93 -5.52 -23.68
CA TYR A 2 6.42 -5.57 -22.30
C TYR A 2 4.90 -5.55 -22.36
N GLN A 3 4.28 -6.68 -22.05
CA GLN A 3 2.83 -6.73 -21.87
C GLN A 3 2.47 -5.87 -20.67
N GLY A 4 1.73 -4.80 -20.92
CA GLY A 4 1.30 -3.84 -19.93
C GLY A 4 0.58 -4.51 -18.77
N TYR A 5 0.76 -3.98 -17.59
CA TYR A 5 -0.07 -4.27 -16.43
C TYR A 5 -1.53 -4.03 -16.84
N GLU A 6 -2.24 -5.09 -17.13
CA GLU A 6 -3.69 -4.97 -17.28
C GLU A 6 -4.28 -4.60 -15.93
N LYS A 7 -4.77 -3.38 -15.82
CA LYS A 7 -5.32 -2.75 -14.59
C LYS A 7 -6.50 -3.53 -13.97
N HIS A 8 -6.81 -4.74 -14.44
CA HIS A 8 -8.08 -5.42 -14.17
C HIS A 8 -7.97 -6.89 -13.77
N GLN A 9 -6.77 -7.46 -13.59
CA GLN A 9 -6.66 -8.90 -13.34
C GLN A 9 -6.29 -9.23 -11.90
N LEU A 10 -6.92 -10.30 -11.39
CA LEU A 10 -6.52 -11.01 -10.17
C LEU A 10 -5.09 -11.53 -10.37
N ARG A 11 -4.19 -11.22 -9.41
CA ARG A 11 -2.84 -11.75 -9.40
C ARG A 11 -2.65 -12.70 -8.24
N GLN A 12 -2.30 -13.94 -8.54
CA GLN A 12 -1.88 -14.91 -7.54
C GLN A 12 -0.48 -14.54 -7.03
N ILE A 13 -0.33 -14.41 -5.72
CA ILE A 13 0.94 -14.12 -5.05
C ILE A 13 1.56 -15.41 -4.49
N THR A 14 0.73 -16.21 -3.82
CA THR A 14 1.05 -17.58 -3.35
C THR A 14 -0.17 -18.46 -3.60
N GLU A 15 -0.12 -19.75 -3.28
CA GLU A 15 -1.28 -20.64 -3.41
C GLU A 15 -2.53 -20.12 -2.68
N ARG A 16 -2.34 -19.39 -1.57
CA ARG A 16 -3.42 -18.90 -0.70
C ARG A 16 -3.68 -17.41 -0.81
N ILE A 17 -2.69 -16.62 -1.26
CA ILE A 17 -2.74 -15.16 -1.26
C ILE A 17 -2.89 -14.66 -2.69
N SER A 18 -3.86 -13.80 -2.92
CA SER A 18 -4.02 -13.10 -4.18
C SER A 18 -4.38 -11.64 -3.96
N ILE A 19 -4.11 -10.81 -4.97
CA ILE A 19 -4.51 -9.41 -5.02
C ILE A 19 -5.28 -9.13 -6.30
N GLU A 20 -6.25 -8.24 -6.24
CA GLU A 20 -6.96 -7.71 -7.40
C GLU A 20 -7.14 -6.20 -7.26
N PRO A 21 -7.34 -5.46 -8.36
CA PRO A 21 -7.63 -4.04 -8.26
C PRO A 21 -8.81 -3.77 -7.33
N LEU A 22 -8.63 -2.78 -6.43
CA LEU A 22 -9.70 -2.38 -5.52
C LEU A 22 -10.82 -1.73 -6.32
N LEU A 23 -12.04 -2.22 -6.14
CA LEU A 23 -13.24 -1.73 -6.83
C LEU A 23 -14.40 -1.57 -5.85
N THR A 24 -15.40 -0.78 -6.17
CA THR A 24 -16.58 -0.55 -5.32
C THR A 24 -17.38 -1.82 -5.01
N LYS A 25 -17.26 -2.87 -5.85
CA LYS A 25 -17.82 -4.21 -5.54
C LYS A 25 -17.29 -4.80 -4.22
N HIS A 26 -16.10 -4.37 -3.78
CA HIS A 26 -15.48 -4.83 -2.54
C HIS A 26 -16.04 -4.14 -1.28
N ALA A 27 -16.97 -3.20 -1.41
CA ALA A 27 -17.49 -2.44 -0.25
C ALA A 27 -18.13 -3.33 0.82
N THR A 28 -18.89 -4.36 0.42
CA THR A 28 -19.53 -5.29 1.36
C THR A 28 -18.51 -6.15 2.10
N PRO A 29 -17.59 -6.88 1.44
CA PRO A 29 -16.58 -7.66 2.16
C PRO A 29 -15.59 -6.79 2.92
N LEU A 30 -15.28 -5.58 2.47
CA LEU A 30 -14.46 -4.61 3.20
C LEU A 30 -15.13 -4.23 4.52
N LEU A 31 -16.40 -3.81 4.47
CA LEU A 31 -17.16 -3.46 5.68
C LEU A 31 -17.22 -4.63 6.67
N ALA A 32 -17.44 -5.85 6.18
CA ALA A 32 -17.45 -7.04 7.05
C ALA A 32 -16.09 -7.27 7.72
N ALA A 33 -14.99 -7.12 6.98
CA ALA A 33 -13.63 -7.24 7.51
C ALA A 33 -13.31 -6.15 8.55
N VAL A 34 -13.67 -4.89 8.26
CA VAL A 34 -13.50 -3.76 9.19
C VAL A 34 -14.30 -4.00 10.46
N ASN A 35 -15.58 -4.38 10.37
CA ASN A 35 -16.43 -4.58 11.54
C ASN A 35 -15.92 -5.69 12.47
N LYS A 36 -15.34 -6.77 11.91
CA LYS A 36 -14.75 -7.86 12.71
C LYS A 36 -13.45 -7.47 13.40
N SER A 37 -12.74 -6.50 12.89
CA SER A 37 -11.40 -6.12 13.34
C SER A 37 -11.32 -4.65 13.78
N ARG A 38 -12.47 -4.00 14.02
CA ARG A 38 -12.57 -2.56 14.27
C ARG A 38 -11.73 -2.13 15.47
N GLU A 39 -11.84 -2.83 16.59
CA GLU A 39 -11.11 -2.54 17.81
C GLU A 39 -9.58 -2.53 17.57
N HIS A 40 -9.08 -3.50 16.78
CA HIS A 40 -7.68 -3.55 16.42
C HIS A 40 -7.28 -2.45 15.41
N LEU A 41 -8.10 -2.26 14.37
CA LEU A 41 -7.79 -1.32 13.29
C LEU A 41 -7.85 0.15 13.74
N SER A 42 -8.80 0.50 14.61
CA SER A 42 -8.99 1.88 15.10
C SER A 42 -7.80 2.41 15.93
N GLN A 43 -6.95 1.52 16.43
CA GLN A 43 -5.73 1.91 17.13
C GLN A 43 -4.75 2.69 16.24
N TYR A 44 -4.81 2.50 14.91
CA TYR A 44 -3.86 3.06 13.96
C TYR A 44 -4.50 3.70 12.72
N LEU A 45 -5.81 3.50 12.52
CA LEU A 45 -6.52 3.86 11.29
C LEU A 45 -7.80 4.66 11.61
N PRO A 46 -7.70 5.99 11.73
CA PRO A 46 -8.83 6.85 12.11
C PRO A 46 -10.07 6.70 11.23
N TRP A 47 -9.89 6.38 9.95
CA TRP A 47 -10.99 6.20 9.00
C TRP A 47 -11.94 5.06 9.36
N THR A 48 -11.54 4.13 10.22
CA THR A 48 -12.41 3.01 10.64
C THR A 48 -13.63 3.50 11.41
N ASP A 49 -13.57 4.64 12.07
CA ASP A 49 -14.64 5.19 12.88
C ASP A 49 -15.82 5.67 12.03
N TRP A 50 -15.56 6.13 10.82
CA TRP A 50 -16.63 6.58 9.92
C TRP A 50 -17.06 5.53 8.88
N VAL A 51 -16.31 4.44 8.67
CA VAL A 51 -16.72 3.33 7.78
C VAL A 51 -17.61 2.36 8.56
N THR A 52 -18.89 2.70 8.77
CA THR A 52 -19.83 1.94 9.57
C THR A 52 -20.94 1.26 8.77
N ASN A 53 -21.11 1.65 7.51
CA ASN A 53 -22.10 1.10 6.61
C ASN A 53 -21.58 0.99 5.16
N ARG A 54 -22.36 0.32 4.30
CA ARG A 54 -21.96 0.05 2.92
C ARG A 54 -21.71 1.33 2.11
N ARG A 55 -22.50 2.39 2.33
CA ARG A 55 -22.33 3.67 1.61
C ARG A 55 -20.97 4.29 1.94
N GLU A 56 -20.59 4.28 3.20
CA GLU A 56 -19.29 4.79 3.66
C GLU A 56 -18.13 3.91 3.18
N ALA A 57 -18.32 2.58 3.14
CA ALA A 57 -17.32 1.69 2.54
C ALA A 57 -17.15 1.95 1.03
N VAL A 58 -18.21 2.26 0.29
CA VAL A 58 -18.12 2.71 -1.11
C VAL A 58 -17.38 4.04 -1.20
N ALA A 59 -17.67 5.00 -0.32
CA ALA A 59 -16.98 6.28 -0.30
C ALA A 59 -15.48 6.12 -0.02
N TYR A 60 -15.12 5.29 0.98
CA TYR A 60 -13.73 4.93 1.28
C TYR A 60 -12.98 4.39 0.07
N ILE A 61 -13.58 3.48 -0.67
CA ILE A 61 -12.98 2.91 -1.88
C ILE A 61 -12.87 3.96 -2.98
N SER A 62 -13.96 4.71 -3.22
CA SER A 62 -14.02 5.70 -4.30
C SER A 62 -12.98 6.81 -4.14
N GLN A 63 -12.74 7.29 -2.92
CA GLN A 63 -11.69 8.27 -2.64
C GLN A 63 -10.29 7.78 -3.07
N ARG A 64 -10.05 6.48 -2.95
CA ARG A 64 -8.76 5.87 -3.29
C ARG A 64 -8.60 5.62 -4.78
N ILE A 65 -9.58 4.97 -5.38
CA ILE A 65 -9.49 4.57 -6.80
C ILE A 65 -9.69 5.74 -7.76
N ASN A 66 -10.34 6.82 -7.32
CA ASN A 66 -10.55 8.05 -8.08
C ASN A 66 -9.57 9.16 -7.66
N SER A 67 -8.53 8.85 -6.89
CA SER A 67 -7.47 9.82 -6.62
C SER A 67 -6.79 10.18 -7.93
N ASN A 68 -6.55 11.47 -8.17
CA ASN A 68 -5.79 11.95 -9.33
C ASN A 68 -4.27 11.86 -9.08
N ALA A 69 -3.84 11.12 -8.07
CA ALA A 69 -2.43 10.97 -7.75
C ALA A 69 -1.73 10.16 -8.86
N PHE A 70 -0.61 10.69 -9.32
CA PHE A 70 0.18 10.07 -10.37
C PHE A 70 0.68 8.70 -9.92
N GLU A 71 0.48 7.67 -10.74
CA GLU A 71 0.85 6.27 -10.46
C GLU A 71 0.30 5.72 -9.14
N ALA A 72 -0.93 6.10 -8.77
CA ALA A 72 -1.63 5.50 -7.63
C ALA A 72 -2.30 4.17 -8.02
N TYR A 73 -2.07 3.14 -7.21
CA TYR A 73 -2.64 1.79 -7.40
C TYR A 73 -3.16 1.25 -6.08
N TRP A 74 -4.38 0.73 -6.09
CA TRP A 74 -5.01 0.18 -4.91
C TRP A 74 -5.48 -1.26 -5.18
N PHE A 75 -5.20 -2.15 -4.25
CA PHE A 75 -5.48 -3.58 -4.37
C PHE A 75 -6.30 -4.07 -3.18
N ALA A 76 -7.31 -4.87 -3.46
CA ALA A 76 -7.94 -5.75 -2.50
C ALA A 76 -7.06 -6.98 -2.30
N ILE A 77 -6.85 -7.37 -1.05
CA ILE A 77 -6.05 -8.55 -0.68
C ILE A 77 -7.00 -9.68 -0.27
N ARG A 78 -6.72 -10.88 -0.77
CA ARG A 78 -7.45 -12.10 -0.41
C ARG A 78 -6.53 -13.14 0.19
N LEU A 79 -7.05 -13.83 1.20
CA LEU A 79 -6.50 -15.06 1.76
C LEU A 79 -7.56 -16.16 1.59
N ASP A 80 -7.21 -17.26 0.92
CA ASP A 80 -8.13 -18.35 0.59
C ASP A 80 -9.44 -17.81 -0.02
N GLN A 81 -9.33 -16.90 -0.97
CA GLN A 81 -10.40 -16.17 -1.67
C GLN A 81 -11.24 -15.20 -0.79
N ASN A 82 -11.04 -15.17 0.52
CA ASN A 82 -11.72 -14.22 1.40
C ASN A 82 -10.99 -12.86 1.39
N PHE A 83 -11.76 -11.78 1.33
CA PHE A 83 -11.23 -10.43 1.46
C PHE A 83 -10.67 -10.23 2.88
N VAL A 84 -9.40 -9.83 2.98
CA VAL A 84 -8.71 -9.66 4.27
C VAL A 84 -8.06 -8.31 4.45
N GLY A 85 -8.04 -7.44 3.43
CA GLY A 85 -7.43 -6.12 3.57
C GLY A 85 -7.23 -5.39 2.26
N VAL A 86 -6.48 -4.30 2.34
CA VAL A 86 -6.14 -3.44 1.21
C VAL A 86 -4.67 -3.09 1.28
N LEU A 87 -4.02 -3.00 0.12
CA LEU A 87 -2.71 -2.39 -0.05
C LEU A 87 -2.80 -1.34 -1.16
N GLY A 88 -2.15 -0.19 -0.96
CA GLY A 88 -2.07 0.86 -1.94
C GLY A 88 -0.68 1.44 -2.10
N LEU A 89 -0.27 1.66 -3.35
CA LEU A 89 0.70 2.68 -3.70
C LEU A 89 -0.11 3.97 -3.84
N LYS A 90 0.06 4.92 -2.92
CA LYS A 90 -0.81 6.10 -2.81
C LYS A 90 -0.55 7.13 -3.90
N GLY A 91 0.50 6.93 -4.67
CA GLY A 91 0.96 7.79 -5.75
C GLY A 91 2.44 8.11 -5.63
N VAL A 92 3.00 8.65 -6.71
CA VAL A 92 4.39 9.11 -6.77
C VAL A 92 4.40 10.63 -6.77
N ASN A 93 5.13 11.24 -5.84
CA ASN A 93 5.42 12.66 -5.88
C ASN A 93 6.38 12.93 -7.07
N GLN A 94 5.93 13.69 -8.05
CA GLN A 94 6.66 13.90 -9.30
C GLN A 94 7.92 14.77 -9.15
N GLU A 95 7.99 15.57 -8.07
CA GLU A 95 9.15 16.41 -7.80
C GLU A 95 10.27 15.63 -7.12
N THR A 96 9.91 14.76 -6.16
CA THR A 96 10.88 14.00 -5.36
C THR A 96 11.10 12.57 -5.87
N GLY A 97 10.20 12.04 -6.68
CA GLY A 97 10.20 10.64 -7.08
C GLY A 97 9.84 9.67 -5.95
N VAL A 98 9.36 10.16 -4.81
CA VAL A 98 9.01 9.34 -3.65
C VAL A 98 7.56 8.89 -3.74
N ALA A 99 7.30 7.62 -3.45
CA ALA A 99 5.96 7.07 -3.34
C ALA A 99 5.69 6.56 -1.91
N GLU A 100 4.44 6.61 -1.49
CA GLU A 100 4.02 6.04 -0.21
C GLU A 100 3.24 4.75 -0.41
N VAL A 101 3.61 3.71 0.35
CA VAL A 101 2.84 2.47 0.47
C VAL A 101 2.06 2.47 1.77
N GLY A 102 0.76 2.24 1.66
CA GLY A 102 -0.13 2.04 2.81
C GLY A 102 -0.88 0.73 2.71
N TYR A 103 -1.15 0.09 3.84
CA TYR A 103 -1.90 -1.17 3.90
C TYR A 103 -2.60 -1.33 5.24
N TRP A 104 -3.58 -2.21 5.24
CA TRP A 104 -4.18 -2.76 6.45
C TRP A 104 -4.66 -4.18 6.21
N LEU A 105 -4.71 -4.97 7.28
CA LEU A 105 -5.26 -6.32 7.30
C LEU A 105 -6.23 -6.46 8.46
N ALA A 106 -7.37 -7.09 8.18
CA ALA A 106 -8.23 -7.62 9.22
C ALA A 106 -7.50 -8.73 10.00
N GLU A 107 -7.89 -8.97 11.26
CA GLU A 107 -7.25 -9.95 12.15
C GLU A 107 -7.12 -11.35 11.52
N GLN A 108 -8.10 -11.76 10.73
CA GLN A 108 -8.06 -13.04 10.00
C GLN A 108 -6.92 -13.16 8.99
N GLY A 109 -6.31 -12.04 8.61
CA GLY A 109 -5.13 -12.00 7.74
C GLY A 109 -3.79 -12.02 8.52
N HIS A 110 -3.82 -11.94 9.86
CA HIS A 110 -2.61 -11.89 10.66
C HIS A 110 -1.91 -13.26 10.70
N GLY A 111 -0.60 -13.25 10.91
CA GLY A 111 0.21 -14.47 11.02
C GLY A 111 0.58 -15.14 9.70
N HIS A 112 0.04 -14.70 8.57
CA HIS A 112 0.28 -15.29 7.24
C HIS A 112 1.34 -14.56 6.41
N ARG A 113 2.03 -13.55 6.96
CA ARG A 113 3.04 -12.72 6.26
C ARG A 113 2.54 -12.15 4.92
N ILE A 114 1.23 -11.85 4.84
CA ILE A 114 0.56 -11.45 3.60
C ILE A 114 1.22 -10.24 2.97
N ILE A 115 1.45 -9.17 3.75
CA ILE A 115 2.04 -7.94 3.23
C ILE A 115 3.47 -8.18 2.76
N ASP A 116 4.27 -8.99 3.48
CA ASP A 116 5.62 -9.35 3.04
C ASP A 116 5.60 -10.04 1.66
N HIS A 117 4.70 -11.02 1.46
CA HIS A 117 4.56 -11.70 0.17
C HIS A 117 4.08 -10.75 -0.95
N VAL A 118 3.13 -9.88 -0.66
CA VAL A 118 2.66 -8.90 -1.65
C VAL A 118 3.77 -7.91 -2.02
N LEU A 119 4.49 -7.37 -1.04
CA LEU A 119 5.60 -6.44 -1.27
C LEU A 119 6.76 -7.10 -2.04
N SER A 120 7.10 -8.37 -1.76
CA SER A 120 8.16 -9.07 -2.49
C SER A 120 7.90 -9.19 -4.00
N VAL A 121 6.63 -9.08 -4.42
CA VAL A 121 6.23 -9.05 -5.82
C VAL A 121 6.07 -7.62 -6.34
N LEU A 122 5.50 -6.70 -5.56
CA LEU A 122 5.20 -5.36 -6.03
C LEU A 122 6.43 -4.45 -6.08
N LEU A 123 7.33 -4.51 -5.09
CA LEU A 123 8.50 -3.61 -5.04
C LEU A 123 9.44 -3.77 -6.23
N PRO A 124 9.80 -4.99 -6.69
CA PRO A 124 10.58 -5.16 -7.91
C PRO A 124 9.90 -4.53 -9.13
N LEU A 125 8.58 -4.68 -9.26
CA LEU A 125 7.83 -4.12 -10.38
C LEU A 125 7.77 -2.59 -10.37
N VAL A 126 7.63 -1.99 -9.19
CA VAL A 126 7.70 -0.53 -9.04
C VAL A 126 9.09 -0.01 -9.41
N ARG A 127 10.14 -0.71 -8.97
CA ARG A 127 11.53 -0.40 -9.30
C ARG A 127 11.81 -0.49 -10.81
N GLU A 128 11.37 -1.57 -11.46
CA GLU A 128 11.54 -1.79 -12.90
C GLU A 128 10.90 -0.70 -13.76
N ARG A 129 9.79 -0.11 -13.29
CA ARG A 129 9.13 1.01 -13.99
C ARG A 129 9.97 2.29 -13.98
N GLY A 130 10.89 2.43 -13.05
CA GLY A 130 11.80 3.57 -12.97
C GLY A 130 11.14 4.93 -12.69
N LEU A 131 9.89 4.92 -12.21
CA LEU A 131 9.11 6.12 -11.92
C LEU A 131 9.27 6.60 -10.49
N THR A 132 9.88 5.78 -9.64
CA THR A 132 10.01 6.01 -8.20
C THR A 132 11.46 5.85 -7.78
N SER A 133 11.99 6.83 -7.06
CA SER A 133 13.34 6.81 -6.48
C SER A 133 13.36 6.17 -5.09
N ALA A 134 12.26 6.25 -4.36
CA ALA A 134 12.12 5.67 -3.02
C ALA A 134 10.66 5.34 -2.70
N ILE A 135 10.49 4.36 -1.83
CA ILE A 135 9.20 4.00 -1.21
C ILE A 135 9.25 4.37 0.26
N GLN A 136 8.21 5.03 0.74
CA GLN A 136 8.02 5.32 2.16
C GLN A 136 6.87 4.51 2.75
N PHE A 137 7.08 4.09 4.00
CA PHE A 137 6.09 3.49 4.88
C PHE A 137 5.92 4.42 6.08
N HIS A 138 4.70 4.91 6.27
CA HIS A 138 4.37 5.79 7.39
C HIS A 138 3.75 4.94 8.50
N CYS A 139 4.47 4.74 9.59
CA CYS A 139 4.08 3.86 10.68
C CYS A 139 3.99 4.64 11.99
N MET A 140 2.86 4.54 12.70
CA MET A 140 2.78 5.03 14.08
C MET A 140 3.85 4.34 14.93
N GLU A 141 4.49 5.06 15.83
CA GLU A 141 5.59 4.58 16.68
C GLU A 141 5.23 3.33 17.50
N GLY A 142 3.96 3.22 17.93
CA GLY A 142 3.45 2.04 18.62
C GLY A 142 3.05 0.88 17.71
N ASN A 143 2.99 1.07 16.38
CA ASN A 143 2.58 0.03 15.44
C ASN A 143 3.75 -0.88 15.06
N VAL A 144 4.27 -1.61 16.06
CA VAL A 144 5.41 -2.52 15.88
C VAL A 144 5.23 -3.53 14.73
N PRO A 145 4.05 -4.14 14.52
CA PRO A 145 3.85 -5.02 13.38
C PRO A 145 4.10 -4.35 12.02
N SER A 146 3.61 -3.11 11.82
CA SER A 146 3.81 -2.35 10.59
C SER A 146 5.28 -1.95 10.41
N ILE A 147 5.94 -1.51 11.48
CA ILE A 147 7.37 -1.19 11.48
C ILE A 147 8.20 -2.40 11.01
N LYS A 148 7.95 -3.57 11.60
CA LYS A 148 8.65 -4.80 11.20
C LYS A 148 8.43 -5.19 9.73
N ILE A 149 7.27 -4.89 9.16
CA ILE A 149 7.02 -5.10 7.74
C ILE A 149 7.87 -4.17 6.90
N ALA A 150 7.91 -2.86 7.23
CA ALA A 150 8.74 -1.89 6.53
C ALA A 150 10.24 -2.28 6.59
N GLU A 151 10.74 -2.65 7.77
CA GLU A 151 12.13 -3.10 7.97
C GLU A 151 12.46 -4.36 7.14
N ARG A 152 11.56 -5.37 7.13
CA ARG A 152 11.76 -6.57 6.30
C ARG A 152 11.69 -6.30 4.80
N ALA A 153 10.98 -5.26 4.39
CA ALA A 153 10.99 -4.79 3.01
C ALA A 153 12.31 -4.07 2.63
N GLY A 154 13.19 -3.82 3.61
CA GLY A 154 14.47 -3.14 3.42
C GLY A 154 14.42 -1.62 3.67
N ALA A 155 13.29 -1.11 4.18
CA ALA A 155 13.19 0.29 4.56
C ALA A 155 13.90 0.56 5.90
N VAL A 156 14.50 1.73 6.02
CA VAL A 156 15.14 2.21 7.25
C VAL A 156 14.41 3.44 7.78
N LEU A 157 14.40 3.62 9.09
CA LEU A 157 13.82 4.81 9.70
C LEU A 157 14.62 6.04 9.25
N LYS A 158 13.93 6.99 8.64
CA LYS A 158 14.47 8.27 8.19
C LYS A 158 14.30 9.35 9.26
N GLU A 159 13.09 9.47 9.76
CA GLU A 159 12.73 10.47 10.76
C GLU A 159 11.44 10.11 11.48
N TYR A 160 11.18 10.79 12.60
CA TYR A 160 9.89 10.86 13.25
C TYR A 160 9.31 12.26 13.08
N ILE A 161 8.04 12.33 12.72
CA ILE A 161 7.28 13.57 12.61
C ILE A 161 6.07 13.55 13.55
N ASP A 162 5.61 14.72 13.95
CA ASP A 162 4.33 14.87 14.64
C ASP A 162 3.19 14.59 13.63
N HIS A 163 2.03 14.18 14.13
CA HIS A 163 0.84 13.97 13.31
C HIS A 163 -0.35 14.73 13.90
N ASP A 164 -1.32 15.02 13.05
CA ASP A 164 -2.56 15.72 13.37
C ASP A 164 -3.80 14.80 13.33
N PHE A 165 -3.61 13.50 13.47
CA PHE A 165 -4.71 12.53 13.50
C PHE A 165 -5.45 12.63 14.84
N GLU A 166 -6.60 13.33 14.85
CA GLU A 166 -7.39 13.62 16.05
C GLU A 166 -7.80 12.37 16.87
N MET A 167 -7.98 11.23 16.17
CA MET A 167 -8.45 9.98 16.77
C MET A 167 -7.34 9.11 17.37
N LEU A 168 -6.07 9.47 17.14
CA LEU A 168 -4.92 8.70 17.62
C LEU A 168 -4.25 9.40 18.80
N ASP A 169 -3.50 8.61 19.58
CA ASP A 169 -2.72 9.17 20.69
C ASP A 169 -1.66 10.15 20.16
N SER A 170 -1.90 11.45 20.36
CA SER A 170 -1.03 12.53 19.91
C SER A 170 0.39 12.51 20.52
N ARG A 171 0.61 11.68 21.56
CA ARG A 171 1.95 11.47 22.13
C ARG A 171 2.80 10.53 21.30
N GLN A 172 2.20 9.73 20.42
CA GLN A 172 2.93 8.90 19.48
C GLN A 172 3.34 9.74 18.27
N ARG A 173 4.52 9.46 17.74
CA ARG A 173 5.02 10.10 16.51
C ARG A 173 4.77 9.18 15.31
N LEU A 174 4.77 9.77 14.14
CA LEU A 174 4.73 9.04 12.89
C LEU A 174 6.15 8.81 12.37
N GLY A 175 6.59 7.56 12.36
CA GLY A 175 7.88 7.17 11.80
C GLY A 175 7.80 7.05 10.28
N ILE A 176 8.71 7.73 9.59
CA ILE A 176 8.89 7.64 8.14
C ILE A 176 10.00 6.63 7.87
N TYR A 177 9.65 5.46 7.37
CA TYR A 177 10.60 4.42 6.95
C TYR A 177 10.77 4.49 5.44
N GLU A 178 12.00 4.55 4.94
CA GLU A 178 12.29 4.77 3.53
C GLU A 178 13.15 3.65 2.95
N LEU A 179 12.69 3.09 1.83
CA LEU A 179 13.44 2.17 0.97
C LEU A 179 13.85 2.95 -0.29
N VAL A 180 15.14 3.23 -0.43
CA VAL A 180 15.70 3.91 -1.60
C VAL A 180 16.01 2.88 -2.69
N PHE A 181 15.58 3.14 -3.91
CA PHE A 181 16.00 2.37 -5.07
C PHE A 181 17.28 2.98 -5.65
N GLU A 182 18.33 2.17 -5.76
CA GLU A 182 19.52 2.59 -6.49
C GLU A 182 19.14 2.98 -7.94
N ALA A 183 19.62 4.11 -8.39
CA ALA A 183 19.39 4.55 -9.75
C ALA A 183 19.93 3.48 -10.73
N HIS A 184 19.06 2.89 -11.53
CA HIS A 184 19.54 2.13 -12.69
C HIS A 184 20.26 3.11 -13.61
N PRO A 185 21.50 2.84 -14.03
CA PRO A 185 22.13 3.63 -15.06
C PRO A 185 21.21 3.58 -16.29
N ARG A 186 20.64 4.73 -16.65
CA ARG A 186 19.92 4.85 -17.93
C ARG A 186 20.91 4.43 -18.98
N THR A 187 20.69 3.30 -19.65
CA THR A 187 21.37 2.97 -20.90
C THR A 187 20.99 4.07 -21.89
N SER A 188 21.89 5.04 -22.01
CA SER A 188 21.85 6.03 -23.09
C SER A 188 22.00 5.25 -24.39
N HIS A 189 20.88 4.94 -25.05
CA HIS A 189 20.91 4.60 -26.45
C HIS A 189 21.36 5.88 -27.17
N SER A 190 22.67 5.96 -27.40
CA SER A 190 23.28 6.87 -28.35
C SER A 190 22.55 6.66 -29.68
N LEU A 191 21.80 7.69 -30.07
CA LEU A 191 21.48 7.92 -31.47
C LEU A 191 22.79 8.31 -32.16
N GLU A 192 23.61 7.31 -32.50
CA GLU A 192 24.64 7.50 -33.49
C GLU A 192 23.98 7.45 -34.87
N GLU A 193 23.87 8.63 -35.42
CA GLU A 193 24.05 9.04 -36.80
C GLU A 193 24.21 7.92 -37.83
N ARG A 194 23.27 7.88 -38.76
CA ARG A 194 23.60 7.50 -40.13
C ARG A 194 23.51 8.76 -41.02
N ALA A 195 24.70 9.28 -41.30
CA ALA A 195 24.93 10.16 -42.44
C ALA A 195 24.72 9.39 -43.74
#